data_9d9e9f8f1a9d57925550d558b758e753
#
_entry.id   9d9e9f8f1a9d57925550d558b758e753
#
_cell.length_a   1.000
_cell.length_b   1.000
_cell.length_c   1.000
_cell.angle_alpha   90.00
_cell.angle_beta   90.00
_cell.angle_gamma   90.00
#
_symmetry.space_group_name_H-M   'P 1'
#
loop_
_entity.id
_entity.type
_entity.pdbx_description
1 polymer ?
#
loop_
_entity_poly.entity_id
_entity_poly.type
_entity_poly.pdbx_seq_one_letter_code
_entity_poly.pdbx_strand_id
1 'polypeptide(L)'
;KDANGKWSLKNYLPLKWEMEYDNIKFFATPTPFRHLGFFPDQSPHWLWAANKIQAATNYSDKPFSPKVLNLFGYSGIASLHAAFNGASVTHVDASKKAINFAFENRNLSSFQDLPIKFITDDAIKFVRREIRRENKYDAIILDPPKYGRGPNGEIWDFFNDLPILLELITQVLTPEPIFIILNSYAIRSSHLALHFALDETMREFSGKVES
;
A
#
# COMPACT_ATOMS: atom_id res chain seq x y z
N LYS A 1 -24.56 15.54 -6.40
CA LYS A 1 -23.20 16.11 -6.34
C LYS A 1 -23.34 17.60 -6.62
N ASP A 2 -22.93 18.46 -5.69
CA ASP A 2 -22.72 19.86 -6.02
C ASP A 2 -21.39 20.05 -6.76
N ALA A 3 -21.24 21.18 -7.45
CA ALA A 3 -20.05 21.50 -8.22
C ALA A 3 -18.76 21.57 -7.37
N ASN A 4 -18.92 21.66 -6.05
CA ASN A 4 -17.83 21.78 -5.08
C ASN A 4 -17.36 20.44 -4.51
N GLY A 5 -17.89 19.31 -4.99
CA GLY A 5 -17.48 17.97 -4.58
C GLY A 5 -17.98 17.53 -3.22
N LYS A 6 -18.94 18.21 -2.64
CA LYS A 6 -19.60 17.77 -1.41
C LYS A 6 -20.57 16.62 -1.67
N TRP A 7 -20.66 15.71 -0.70
CA TRP A 7 -21.67 14.67 -0.72
C TRP A 7 -23.05 15.28 -0.43
N SER A 8 -24.01 15.03 -1.33
CA SER A 8 -25.41 15.30 -1.10
C SER A 8 -26.10 13.99 -0.74
N LEU A 9 -26.51 13.84 0.49
CA LEU A 9 -27.16 12.65 0.99
C LEU A 9 -28.66 12.79 0.80
N LYS A 10 -29.29 11.84 0.08
CA LYS A 10 -30.75 11.78 -0.07
C LYS A 10 -31.44 11.27 1.21
N ASN A 11 -30.76 10.38 1.94
CA ASN A 11 -31.22 9.78 3.19
C ASN A 11 -30.13 9.95 4.25
N TYR A 12 -30.50 9.74 5.52
CA TYR A 12 -29.52 9.69 6.60
C TYR A 12 -28.53 8.55 6.35
N LEU A 13 -27.24 8.89 6.36
CA LEU A 13 -26.14 7.94 6.38
C LEU A 13 -25.29 8.20 7.62
N PRO A 14 -24.82 7.16 8.32
CA PRO A 14 -23.83 7.34 9.37
C PRO A 14 -22.55 7.95 8.78
N LEU A 15 -21.77 8.62 9.62
CA LEU A 15 -20.49 9.21 9.22
C LEU A 15 -19.50 8.16 8.71
N LYS A 16 -19.62 6.94 9.23
CA LYS A 16 -18.90 5.75 8.75
C LYS A 16 -19.73 4.51 9.06
N TRP A 17 -19.54 3.46 8.28
CA TRP A 17 -20.17 2.15 8.44
C TRP A 17 -19.20 1.03 8.13
N GLU A 18 -19.46 -0.15 8.68
CA GLU A 18 -18.65 -1.34 8.49
C GLU A 18 -18.89 -1.96 7.12
N MET A 19 -17.81 -2.39 6.51
CA MET A 19 -17.75 -3.20 5.30
C MET A 19 -16.90 -4.43 5.57
N GLU A 20 -17.09 -5.47 4.79
CA GLU A 20 -16.25 -6.68 4.85
C GLU A 20 -15.92 -7.17 3.45
N TYR A 21 -14.69 -7.58 3.25
CA TYR A 21 -14.23 -8.25 2.05
C TYR A 21 -13.14 -9.27 2.40
N ASP A 22 -13.35 -10.53 2.02
CA ASP A 22 -12.40 -11.62 2.21
C ASP A 22 -11.84 -11.69 3.65
N ASN A 23 -12.76 -11.76 4.64
CA ASN A 23 -12.47 -11.79 6.09
C ASN A 23 -11.83 -10.53 6.68
N ILE A 24 -11.66 -9.48 5.90
CA ILE A 24 -11.16 -8.20 6.37
C ILE A 24 -12.31 -7.23 6.57
N LYS A 25 -12.48 -6.74 7.80
CA LYS A 25 -13.45 -5.69 8.12
C LYS A 25 -12.80 -4.33 8.07
N PHE A 26 -13.48 -3.37 7.49
CA PHE A 26 -13.00 -2.00 7.38
C PHE A 26 -14.16 -1.01 7.37
N PHE A 27 -13.86 0.24 7.68
CA PHE A 27 -14.85 1.30 7.61
C PHE A 27 -14.91 1.94 6.24
N ALA A 28 -16.13 2.15 5.75
CA ALA A 28 -16.41 3.08 4.67
C ALA A 28 -16.86 4.43 5.25
N THR A 29 -16.39 5.53 4.66
CA THR A 29 -16.75 6.90 5.05
C THR A 29 -16.73 7.82 3.83
N PRO A 30 -17.73 8.69 3.63
CA PRO A 30 -17.69 9.70 2.59
C PRO A 30 -16.54 10.68 2.83
N THR A 31 -15.59 10.75 1.90
CA THR A 31 -14.47 11.69 2.00
C THR A 31 -14.71 12.93 1.12
N PRO A 32 -14.10 14.08 1.43
CA PRO A 32 -14.14 15.27 0.56
C PRO A 32 -13.59 14.99 -0.85
N PHE A 33 -12.76 13.96 -1.01
CA PHE A 33 -12.11 13.58 -2.26
C PHE A 33 -12.94 12.64 -3.14
N ARG A 34 -14.25 12.49 -2.86
CA ARG A 34 -15.22 11.74 -3.68
C ARG A 34 -15.06 10.21 -3.68
N HIS A 35 -14.37 9.65 -2.71
CA HIS A 35 -14.30 8.21 -2.47
C HIS A 35 -14.81 7.87 -1.07
N LEU A 36 -14.99 6.59 -0.79
CA LEU A 36 -15.55 6.08 0.47
C LEU A 36 -14.49 5.65 1.49
N GLY A 37 -13.26 6.15 1.38
CA GLY A 37 -12.18 5.80 2.29
C GLY A 37 -11.49 4.48 1.93
N PHE A 38 -11.87 3.84 0.84
CA PHE A 38 -11.23 2.65 0.28
C PHE A 38 -11.41 2.62 -1.25
N PHE A 39 -10.65 1.75 -1.91
CA PHE A 39 -10.57 1.63 -3.36
C PHE A 39 -10.83 0.18 -3.78
N PRO A 40 -12.10 -0.21 -4.06
CA PRO A 40 -12.48 -1.60 -4.33
C PRO A 40 -11.88 -2.15 -5.63
N ASP A 41 -11.49 -1.27 -6.55
CA ASP A 41 -10.77 -1.62 -7.78
C ASP A 41 -9.39 -2.27 -7.53
N GLN A 42 -8.81 -2.06 -6.35
CA GLN A 42 -7.58 -2.72 -5.93
C GLN A 42 -7.78 -4.15 -5.37
N SER A 43 -9.02 -4.61 -5.20
CA SER A 43 -9.28 -5.93 -4.61
C SER A 43 -8.62 -7.10 -5.33
N PRO A 44 -8.47 -7.13 -6.68
CA PRO A 44 -7.71 -8.18 -7.35
C PRO A 44 -6.23 -8.20 -6.91
N HIS A 45 -5.62 -7.03 -6.67
CA HIS A 45 -4.25 -6.93 -6.21
C HIS A 45 -4.08 -7.44 -4.77
N TRP A 46 -5.06 -7.18 -3.89
CA TRP A 46 -5.04 -7.69 -2.52
C TRP A 46 -5.07 -9.22 -2.49
N LEU A 47 -5.98 -9.83 -3.27
CA LEU A 47 -6.10 -11.29 -3.38
C LEU A 47 -4.88 -11.92 -4.04
N TRP A 48 -4.35 -11.29 -5.10
CA TRP A 48 -3.15 -11.78 -5.77
C TRP A 48 -1.93 -11.74 -4.82
N ALA A 49 -1.73 -10.66 -4.08
CA ALA A 49 -0.67 -10.53 -3.08
C ALA A 49 -0.84 -11.58 -1.96
N ALA A 50 -2.06 -11.77 -1.45
CA ALA A 50 -2.37 -12.78 -0.45
C ALA A 50 -1.97 -14.18 -0.90
N ASN A 51 -2.35 -14.57 -2.13
CA ASN A 51 -2.00 -15.86 -2.71
C ASN A 51 -0.47 -16.03 -2.84
N LYS A 52 0.26 -14.99 -3.25
CA LYS A 52 1.73 -15.03 -3.34
C LYS A 52 2.38 -15.18 -1.97
N ILE A 53 1.88 -14.48 -0.95
CA ILE A 53 2.35 -14.59 0.43
C ILE A 53 2.11 -16.00 0.97
N GLN A 54 0.89 -16.53 0.83
CA GLN A 54 0.57 -17.88 1.27
C GLN A 54 1.44 -18.94 0.58
N ALA A 55 1.65 -18.81 -0.72
CA ALA A 55 2.52 -19.72 -1.46
C ALA A 55 3.94 -19.70 -0.88
N ALA A 56 4.53 -18.51 -0.69
CA ALA A 56 5.88 -18.37 -0.13
C ALA A 56 5.98 -18.94 1.30
N THR A 57 4.95 -18.74 2.12
CA THR A 57 4.90 -19.27 3.49
C THR A 57 4.81 -20.81 3.50
N ASN A 58 4.01 -21.40 2.61
CA ASN A 58 3.76 -22.84 2.58
C ASN A 58 4.89 -23.65 1.93
N TYR A 59 5.66 -23.04 1.01
CA TYR A 59 6.78 -23.72 0.33
C TYR A 59 8.11 -23.65 1.08
N SER A 60 8.15 -22.97 2.22
CA SER A 60 9.36 -22.88 3.04
C SER A 60 9.47 -24.08 3.98
N ASP A 61 10.63 -24.75 3.98
CA ASP A 61 10.94 -25.84 4.91
C ASP A 61 11.06 -25.39 6.38
N LYS A 62 11.06 -24.09 6.61
CA LYS A 62 11.12 -23.44 7.92
C LYS A 62 9.99 -22.43 8.08
N PRO A 63 9.55 -22.14 9.31
CA PRO A 63 8.60 -21.05 9.55
C PRO A 63 9.12 -19.76 8.91
N PHE A 64 8.45 -19.29 7.87
CA PHE A 64 8.80 -18.10 7.11
C PHE A 64 7.60 -17.14 7.08
N SER A 65 7.84 -15.90 7.48
CA SER A 65 6.86 -14.82 7.40
C SER A 65 7.43 -13.74 6.49
N PRO A 66 6.93 -13.63 5.24
CA PRO A 66 7.40 -12.62 4.30
C PRO A 66 7.30 -11.21 4.88
N LYS A 67 8.33 -10.41 4.71
CA LYS A 67 8.34 -8.99 5.10
C LYS A 67 7.77 -8.16 3.97
N VAL A 68 6.62 -7.54 4.18
CA VAL A 68 5.95 -6.68 3.19
C VAL A 68 6.07 -5.22 3.60
N LEU A 69 6.55 -4.38 2.68
CA LEU A 69 6.54 -2.94 2.80
C LEU A 69 5.37 -2.37 2.00
N ASN A 70 4.44 -1.69 2.67
CA ASN A 70 3.33 -0.99 2.02
C ASN A 70 3.54 0.52 2.18
N LEU A 71 3.88 1.21 1.09
CA LEU A 71 4.07 2.66 1.03
C LEU A 71 2.81 3.33 0.46
N PHE A 72 2.45 4.49 1.01
CA PHE A 72 1.20 5.19 0.75
C PHE A 72 -0.02 4.33 1.13
N GLY A 73 0.10 3.61 2.26
CA GLY A 73 -0.79 2.51 2.60
C GLY A 73 -2.21 2.92 3.00
N TYR A 74 -2.50 4.20 3.20
CA TYR A 74 -3.80 4.85 3.45
C TYR A 74 -4.64 4.11 4.50
N SER A 75 -5.81 3.55 4.10
CA SER A 75 -6.75 2.85 4.99
C SER A 75 -6.25 1.50 5.51
N GLY A 76 -5.11 1.01 5.01
CA GLY A 76 -4.45 -0.19 5.48
C GLY A 76 -5.02 -1.51 4.98
N ILE A 77 -6.04 -1.52 4.12
CA ILE A 77 -6.71 -2.76 3.70
C ILE A 77 -5.72 -3.74 3.04
N ALA A 78 -4.85 -3.27 2.14
CA ALA A 78 -3.81 -4.12 1.54
C ALA A 78 -2.84 -4.69 2.60
N SER A 79 -2.50 -3.88 3.62
CA SER A 79 -1.66 -4.33 4.74
C SER A 79 -2.35 -5.38 5.60
N LEU A 80 -3.65 -5.23 5.84
CA LEU A 80 -4.45 -6.20 6.60
C LEU A 80 -4.55 -7.54 5.85
N HIS A 81 -4.81 -7.50 4.52
CA HIS A 81 -4.78 -8.70 3.69
C HIS A 81 -3.42 -9.40 3.73
N ALA A 82 -2.33 -8.66 3.57
CA ALA A 82 -0.99 -9.23 3.61
C ALA A 82 -0.70 -9.90 4.97
N ALA A 83 -1.00 -9.22 6.08
CA ALA A 83 -0.74 -9.74 7.42
C ALA A 83 -1.64 -10.94 7.78
N PHE A 84 -2.93 -10.90 7.41
CA PHE A 84 -3.86 -12.02 7.61
C PHE A 84 -3.39 -13.30 6.89
N ASN A 85 -2.69 -13.14 5.77
CA ASN A 85 -2.14 -14.24 4.99
C ASN A 85 -0.69 -14.60 5.34
N GLY A 86 -0.18 -14.15 6.50
CA GLY A 86 1.07 -14.61 7.09
C GLY A 86 2.28 -13.69 6.94
N ALA A 87 2.11 -12.50 6.37
CA ALA A 87 3.21 -11.54 6.25
C ALA A 87 3.44 -10.72 7.52
N SER A 88 4.68 -10.33 7.75
CA SER A 88 5.05 -9.23 8.66
C SER A 88 5.06 -7.91 7.89
N VAL A 89 4.17 -6.99 8.23
CA VAL A 89 3.92 -5.80 7.41
C VAL A 89 4.48 -4.53 8.06
N THR A 90 5.17 -3.73 7.25
CA THR A 90 5.49 -2.34 7.57
C THR A 90 4.62 -1.44 6.71
N HIS A 91 3.63 -0.81 7.34
CA HIS A 91 2.68 0.11 6.73
C HIS A 91 3.12 1.55 6.96
N VAL A 92 3.37 2.28 5.87
CA VAL A 92 3.87 3.66 5.90
C VAL A 92 2.90 4.57 5.15
N ASP A 93 2.52 5.66 5.79
CA ASP A 93 1.77 6.74 5.16
C ASP A 93 2.19 8.09 5.74
N ALA A 94 2.22 9.13 4.93
CA ALA A 94 2.57 10.48 5.36
C ALA A 94 1.50 11.14 6.23
N SER A 95 0.25 10.69 6.12
CA SER A 95 -0.90 11.23 6.83
C SER A 95 -1.16 10.52 8.14
N LYS A 96 -1.00 11.22 9.26
CA LYS A 96 -1.39 10.68 10.57
C LYS A 96 -2.87 10.26 10.64
N LYS A 97 -3.74 10.92 9.85
CA LYS A 97 -5.17 10.54 9.76
C LYS A 97 -5.33 9.20 9.05
N ALA A 98 -4.56 8.95 7.99
CA ALA A 98 -4.56 7.67 7.28
C ALA A 98 -4.06 6.55 8.20
N ILE A 99 -2.96 6.76 8.91
CA ILE A 99 -2.41 5.81 9.89
C ILE A 99 -3.45 5.48 10.99
N ASN A 100 -4.11 6.50 11.55
CA ASN A 100 -5.17 6.26 12.55
C ASN A 100 -6.34 5.46 11.96
N PHE A 101 -6.72 5.75 10.72
CA PHE A 101 -7.80 5.02 10.04
C PHE A 101 -7.41 3.56 9.75
N ALA A 102 -6.18 3.31 9.33
CA ALA A 102 -5.65 1.95 9.17
C ALA A 102 -5.64 1.18 10.51
N PHE A 103 -5.32 1.87 11.59
CA PHE A 103 -5.36 1.31 12.94
C PHE A 103 -6.77 0.95 13.40
N GLU A 104 -7.77 1.82 13.09
CA GLU A 104 -9.17 1.52 13.35
C GLU A 104 -9.65 0.29 12.57
N ASN A 105 -9.28 0.17 11.28
CA ASN A 105 -9.61 -0.99 10.44
C ASN A 105 -8.97 -2.29 10.96
N ARG A 106 -7.71 -2.23 11.43
CA ARG A 106 -7.07 -3.36 12.10
C ARG A 106 -7.86 -3.82 13.32
N ASN A 107 -8.28 -2.88 14.16
CA ASN A 107 -9.03 -3.18 15.37
C ASN A 107 -10.43 -3.75 15.05
N LEU A 108 -11.11 -3.21 14.03
CA LEU A 108 -12.41 -3.70 13.56
C LEU A 108 -12.31 -5.16 13.05
N SER A 109 -11.21 -5.50 12.38
CA SER A 109 -10.91 -6.87 11.94
C SER A 109 -10.45 -7.81 13.06
N SER A 110 -10.27 -7.32 14.30
CA SER A 110 -9.71 -8.08 15.43
C SER A 110 -8.28 -8.59 15.17
N PHE A 111 -7.46 -7.83 14.44
CA PHE A 111 -6.10 -8.19 14.02
C PHE A 111 -5.01 -7.50 14.85
N GLN A 112 -5.28 -7.24 16.15
CA GLN A 112 -4.32 -6.59 17.05
C GLN A 112 -3.01 -7.37 17.20
N ASP A 113 -3.09 -8.70 17.14
CA ASP A 113 -1.95 -9.60 17.33
C ASP A 113 -1.17 -9.86 16.03
N LEU A 114 -1.67 -9.43 14.88
CA LEU A 114 -0.95 -9.57 13.62
C LEU A 114 0.26 -8.61 13.56
N PRO A 115 1.37 -9.05 12.96
CA PRO A 115 2.63 -8.30 12.95
C PRO A 115 2.59 -7.14 11.94
N ILE A 116 1.86 -6.07 12.26
CA ILE A 116 1.75 -4.86 11.45
C ILE A 116 2.36 -3.68 12.21
N LYS A 117 3.36 -3.06 11.63
CA LYS A 117 3.95 -1.80 12.07
C LYS A 117 3.32 -0.64 11.30
N PHE A 118 2.66 0.31 11.99
CA PHE A 118 2.13 1.54 11.41
C PHE A 118 3.10 2.70 11.65
N ILE A 119 3.51 3.38 10.59
CA ILE A 119 4.53 4.43 10.63
C ILE A 119 4.03 5.66 9.87
N THR A 120 4.00 6.82 10.55
CA THR A 120 3.75 8.11 9.90
C THR A 120 5.07 8.67 9.41
N ASP A 121 5.31 8.65 8.09
CA ASP A 121 6.54 9.17 7.48
C ASP A 121 6.37 9.43 5.99
N ASP A 122 7.29 10.23 5.44
CA ASP A 122 7.49 10.37 4.00
C ASP A 122 8.10 9.09 3.41
N ALA A 123 7.56 8.62 2.28
CA ALA A 123 7.96 7.36 1.67
C ALA A 123 9.45 7.31 1.30
N ILE A 124 9.96 8.36 0.64
CA ILE A 124 11.38 8.43 0.23
C ILE A 124 12.30 8.49 1.44
N LYS A 125 11.97 9.31 2.44
CA LYS A 125 12.75 9.40 3.67
C LYS A 125 12.74 8.08 4.44
N PHE A 126 11.59 7.40 4.47
CA PHE A 126 11.47 6.10 5.10
C PHE A 126 12.40 5.09 4.41
N VAL A 127 12.30 4.91 3.08
CA VAL A 127 13.11 3.94 2.34
C VAL A 127 14.60 4.25 2.48
N ARG A 128 15.04 5.51 2.38
CA ARG A 128 16.44 5.90 2.63
C ARG A 128 16.93 5.51 4.03
N ARG A 129 16.04 5.54 5.04
CA ARG A 129 16.37 5.10 6.40
C ARG A 129 16.51 3.58 6.48
N GLU A 130 15.65 2.84 5.80
CA GLU A 130 15.71 1.38 5.74
C GLU A 130 16.97 0.89 4.99
N ILE A 131 17.39 1.58 3.93
CA ILE A 131 18.67 1.33 3.26
C ILE A 131 19.84 1.46 4.24
N ARG A 132 19.93 2.57 5.02
CA ARG A 132 20.99 2.77 6.01
C ARG A 132 20.98 1.76 7.15
N ARG A 133 19.81 1.13 7.42
CA ARG A 133 19.63 0.08 8.41
C ARG A 133 19.83 -1.31 7.86
N GLU A 134 20.10 -1.41 6.57
CA GLU A 134 20.24 -2.68 5.84
C GLU A 134 19.01 -3.59 5.97
N ASN A 135 17.84 -3.00 6.23
CA ASN A 135 16.59 -3.73 6.27
C ASN A 135 16.17 -4.17 4.87
N LYS A 136 15.68 -5.40 4.77
CA LYS A 136 15.21 -5.99 3.51
C LYS A 136 13.76 -6.43 3.62
N TYR A 137 13.08 -6.37 2.47
CA TYR A 137 11.67 -6.73 2.30
C TYR A 137 11.53 -7.75 1.16
N ASP A 138 10.64 -8.72 1.36
CA ASP A 138 10.36 -9.75 0.38
C ASP A 138 9.31 -9.32 -0.65
N ALA A 139 8.50 -8.32 -0.30
CA ALA A 139 7.51 -7.74 -1.21
C ALA A 139 7.25 -6.27 -0.89
N ILE A 140 6.86 -5.51 -1.93
CA ILE A 140 6.54 -4.09 -1.81
C ILE A 140 5.21 -3.78 -2.50
N ILE A 141 4.37 -2.99 -1.84
CA ILE A 141 3.13 -2.42 -2.38
C ILE A 141 3.28 -0.90 -2.42
N LEU A 142 3.03 -0.30 -3.58
CA LEU A 142 3.14 1.13 -3.84
C LEU A 142 1.81 1.64 -4.41
N ASP A 143 1.21 2.63 -3.75
CA ASP A 143 0.01 3.33 -4.24
C ASP A 143 0.18 4.86 -4.16
N PRO A 144 1.20 5.40 -4.87
CA PRO A 144 1.55 6.80 -4.76
C PRO A 144 0.45 7.71 -5.35
N PRO A 145 0.07 8.79 -4.64
CA PRO A 145 -0.84 9.77 -5.18
C PRO A 145 -0.15 10.60 -6.28
N LYS A 146 -0.93 11.26 -7.12
CA LYS A 146 -0.39 12.21 -8.10
C LYS A 146 0.41 13.33 -7.43
N TYR A 147 -0.06 13.81 -6.28
CA TYR A 147 0.56 14.87 -5.48
C TYR A 147 0.27 14.61 -4.00
N GLY A 148 1.24 14.86 -3.13
CA GLY A 148 1.10 14.69 -1.69
C GLY A 148 1.97 15.63 -0.88
N ARG A 149 1.73 15.63 0.44
CA ARG A 149 2.58 16.32 1.41
C ARG A 149 2.99 15.36 2.51
N GLY A 150 4.26 15.35 2.82
CA GLY A 150 4.82 14.62 3.94
C GLY A 150 4.51 15.28 5.29
N PRO A 151 4.74 14.56 6.39
CA PRO A 151 4.39 15.02 7.73
C PRO A 151 5.19 16.25 8.20
N ASN A 152 6.35 16.53 7.59
CA ASN A 152 7.22 17.67 7.93
C ASN A 152 7.31 18.68 6.78
N GLY A 153 6.33 18.70 5.87
CA GLY A 153 6.28 19.64 4.76
C GLY A 153 6.97 19.16 3.49
N GLU A 154 7.42 17.92 3.44
CA GLU A 154 7.90 17.31 2.19
C GLU A 154 6.83 17.40 1.10
N ILE A 155 7.25 17.52 -0.14
CA ILE A 155 6.37 17.53 -1.30
C ILE A 155 6.62 16.24 -2.07
N TRP A 156 5.54 15.53 -2.39
CA TRP A 156 5.53 14.42 -3.32
C TRP A 156 4.90 14.86 -4.63
N ASP A 157 5.64 14.73 -5.72
CA ASP A 157 5.14 14.85 -7.10
C ASP A 157 5.41 13.55 -7.85
N PHE A 158 4.35 12.93 -8.36
CA PHE A 158 4.43 11.59 -8.96
C PHE A 158 5.50 11.48 -10.05
N PHE A 159 5.58 12.45 -10.96
CA PHE A 159 6.49 12.35 -12.10
C PHE A 159 7.96 12.62 -11.73
N ASN A 160 8.18 13.44 -10.73
CA ASN A 160 9.52 13.78 -10.26
C ASN A 160 10.06 12.74 -9.27
N ASP A 161 9.21 12.23 -8.39
CA ASP A 161 9.63 11.44 -7.23
C ASP A 161 9.48 9.92 -7.43
N LEU A 162 8.57 9.46 -8.31
CA LEU A 162 8.40 8.03 -8.57
C LEU A 162 9.70 7.37 -9.10
N PRO A 163 10.41 7.94 -10.09
CA PRO A 163 11.67 7.36 -10.55
C PRO A 163 12.69 7.20 -9.42
N ILE A 164 12.81 8.22 -8.56
CA ILE A 164 13.71 8.18 -7.40
C ILE A 164 13.29 7.08 -6.42
N LEU A 165 11.98 6.97 -6.15
CA LEU A 165 11.47 5.94 -5.24
C LEU A 165 11.70 4.54 -5.80
N LEU A 166 11.49 4.33 -7.11
CA LEU A 166 11.72 3.05 -7.77
C LEU A 166 13.19 2.60 -7.65
N GLU A 167 14.16 3.49 -7.87
CA GLU A 167 15.57 3.19 -7.63
C GLU A 167 15.89 2.85 -6.17
N LEU A 168 15.27 3.56 -5.23
CA LEU A 168 15.52 3.33 -3.81
C LEU A 168 14.94 2.00 -3.33
N ILE A 169 13.77 1.59 -3.82
CA ILE A 169 13.14 0.32 -3.37
C ILE A 169 13.93 -0.90 -3.80
N THR A 170 14.67 -0.88 -4.91
CA THR A 170 15.55 -2.00 -5.29
C THR A 170 16.58 -2.30 -4.22
N GLN A 171 17.05 -1.27 -3.51
CA GLN A 171 18.06 -1.40 -2.47
C GLN A 171 17.52 -1.96 -1.15
N VAL A 172 16.20 -2.01 -0.97
CA VAL A 172 15.57 -2.62 0.21
C VAL A 172 14.87 -3.94 -0.10
N LEU A 173 14.91 -4.41 -1.34
CA LEU A 173 14.43 -5.75 -1.69
C LEU A 173 15.43 -6.83 -1.28
N THR A 174 14.91 -8.00 -0.94
CA THR A 174 15.71 -9.24 -0.87
C THR A 174 16.18 -9.63 -2.28
N PRO A 175 17.24 -10.45 -2.42
CA PRO A 175 17.72 -10.89 -3.75
C PRO A 175 16.67 -11.60 -4.59
N GLU A 176 15.73 -12.28 -3.95
CA GLU A 176 14.63 -13.02 -4.59
C GLU A 176 13.28 -12.51 -4.04
N PRO A 177 12.83 -11.32 -4.46
CA PRO A 177 11.58 -10.76 -3.97
C PRO A 177 10.39 -11.54 -4.50
N ILE A 178 9.34 -11.64 -3.68
CA ILE A 178 8.10 -12.36 -4.04
C ILE A 178 7.31 -11.56 -5.07
N PHE A 179 7.13 -10.25 -4.82
CA PHE A 179 6.44 -9.35 -5.75
C PHE A 179 6.69 -7.86 -5.45
N ILE A 180 6.38 -7.05 -6.47
CA ILE A 180 6.12 -5.62 -6.34
C ILE A 180 4.76 -5.33 -6.97
N ILE A 181 3.95 -4.52 -6.31
CA ILE A 181 2.71 -3.96 -6.84
C ILE A 181 2.89 -2.44 -6.91
N LEU A 182 2.69 -1.87 -8.10
CA LEU A 182 2.63 -0.44 -8.32
C LEU A 182 1.24 -0.06 -8.85
N ASN A 183 0.44 0.56 -7.99
CA ASN A 183 -0.83 1.15 -8.38
C ASN A 183 -0.63 2.59 -8.87
N SER A 184 -1.48 3.02 -9.77
CA SER A 184 -1.52 4.43 -10.17
C SER A 184 -2.93 4.86 -10.49
N TYR A 185 -3.32 6.04 -10.02
CA TYR A 185 -4.66 6.59 -10.22
C TYR A 185 -4.59 8.04 -10.64
N ALA A 186 -5.46 8.43 -11.59
CA ALA A 186 -5.65 9.81 -12.05
C ALA A 186 -4.37 10.52 -12.54
N ILE A 187 -3.39 9.77 -13.00
CA ILE A 187 -2.20 10.31 -13.67
C ILE A 187 -2.47 10.45 -15.18
N ARG A 188 -1.89 11.46 -15.81
CA ARG A 188 -1.95 11.67 -17.27
C ARG A 188 -0.76 10.98 -17.93
N SER A 189 -0.69 9.66 -17.80
CA SER A 189 0.33 8.82 -18.43
C SER A 189 -0.29 7.50 -18.87
N SER A 190 0.31 6.88 -19.87
CA SER A 190 -0.07 5.53 -20.27
C SER A 190 0.40 4.53 -19.20
N HIS A 191 -0.40 3.48 -18.96
CA HIS A 191 0.03 2.35 -18.12
C HIS A 191 1.31 1.70 -18.66
N LEU A 192 1.53 1.69 -19.97
CA LEU A 192 2.76 1.19 -20.59
C LEU A 192 4.02 1.96 -20.15
N ALA A 193 3.91 3.27 -19.90
CA ALA A 193 5.06 4.03 -19.39
C ALA A 193 5.47 3.56 -17.99
N LEU A 194 4.50 3.22 -17.14
CA LEU A 194 4.77 2.67 -15.79
C LEU A 194 5.27 1.23 -15.88
N HIS A 195 4.70 0.44 -16.79
CA HIS A 195 5.17 -0.91 -17.05
C HIS A 195 6.66 -0.91 -17.40
N PHE A 196 7.06 -0.11 -18.40
CA PHE A 196 8.46 -0.04 -18.80
C PHE A 196 9.38 0.57 -17.73
N ALA A 197 8.89 1.56 -16.96
CA ALA A 197 9.66 2.12 -15.86
C ALA A 197 9.92 1.06 -14.77
N LEU A 198 8.92 0.25 -14.44
CA LEU A 198 9.09 -0.83 -13.48
C LEU A 198 9.97 -1.96 -14.02
N ASP A 199 9.78 -2.36 -15.29
CA ASP A 199 10.58 -3.38 -15.95
C ASP A 199 12.07 -3.00 -16.00
N GLU A 200 12.37 -1.76 -16.37
CA GLU A 200 13.74 -1.21 -16.34
C GLU A 200 14.35 -1.23 -14.94
N THR A 201 13.56 -0.78 -13.94
CA THR A 201 13.99 -0.74 -12.54
C THR A 201 14.29 -2.14 -12.00
N MET A 202 13.49 -3.13 -12.40
CA MET A 202 13.57 -4.50 -11.89
C MET A 202 14.45 -5.43 -12.74
N ARG A 203 15.18 -4.90 -13.70
CA ARG A 203 16.00 -5.67 -14.67
C ARG A 203 16.97 -6.66 -14.01
N GLU A 204 17.50 -6.33 -12.83
CA GLU A 204 18.45 -7.19 -12.11
C GLU A 204 17.78 -8.27 -11.26
N PHE A 205 16.45 -8.26 -11.18
CA PHE A 205 15.68 -9.26 -10.43
C PHE A 205 15.04 -10.27 -11.38
N SER A 206 14.91 -11.51 -10.91
CA SER A 206 14.17 -12.54 -11.64
C SER A 206 12.68 -12.25 -11.61
N GLY A 207 11.99 -12.46 -12.74
CA GLY A 207 10.54 -12.30 -12.81
C GLY A 207 10.08 -11.65 -14.11
N LYS A 208 8.83 -11.15 -14.09
CA LYS A 208 8.22 -10.43 -15.21
C LYS A 208 7.30 -9.33 -14.67
N VAL A 209 7.18 -8.25 -15.41
CA VAL A 209 6.19 -7.22 -15.18
C VAL A 209 4.92 -7.53 -15.96
N GLU A 210 3.78 -7.46 -15.30
CA GLU A 210 2.45 -7.62 -15.88
C GLU A 210 1.61 -6.36 -15.58
N SER A 211 0.74 -5.92 -16.51
CA SER A 211 -0.10 -4.73 -16.37
C SER A 211 -1.46 -4.91 -17.03
#